data_1cfc1f14230ec02f31da1c41b660b4e1
#
_entry.id   1cfc1f14230ec02f31da1c41b660b4e1
#
_cell.length_a   1.000
_cell.length_b   1.000
_cell.length_c   1.000
_cell.angle_alpha   90.00
_cell.angle_beta   90.00
_cell.angle_gamma   90.00
#
_symmetry.space_group_name_H-M   'P 1'
#
loop_
_entity.id
_entity.type
_entity.pdbx_description
1 polymer ?
#
loop_
_entity_poly.entity_id
_entity_poly.type
_entity_poly.pdbx_seq_one_letter_code
_entity_poly.pdbx_strand_id
1 'polypeptide(L)'
;MFNKHHFNNGFSLIELVVVISIIAIVTGASVNVYKNSVNERRLTTDVKLVSSIIEETKQKARARDVSPDTNCTNFQSYNLIINPTTKTISQLFLCDGNSQTIAEYQIENTVFEQPTSTIGLTFISPTGEHTSPEPTLILKNLSTKMCVSIEIPQIQTVIVSDPFSC
;
A
#
# COMPACT_ATOMS: atom_id res chain seq x y z
N MET A 1 -25.93 57.88 35.83
CA MET A 1 -24.49 57.76 35.60
C MET A 1 -24.08 56.37 35.97
N PHE A 2 -23.89 55.47 34.98
CA PHE A 2 -23.45 54.08 35.21
C PHE A 2 -21.93 54.07 35.08
N ASN A 3 -21.27 53.75 36.17
CA ASN A 3 -19.80 53.62 36.25
C ASN A 3 -19.40 52.26 35.69
N LYS A 4 -18.84 52.20 34.47
CA LYS A 4 -18.39 50.99 33.81
C LYS A 4 -17.01 50.66 34.31
N HIS A 5 -16.89 49.77 35.31
CA HIS A 5 -15.62 49.22 35.75
C HIS A 5 -15.08 48.30 34.64
N HIS A 6 -14.10 48.78 33.91
CA HIS A 6 -13.28 47.95 33.04
C HIS A 6 -12.26 47.17 33.94
N PHE A 7 -12.54 45.90 34.15
CA PHE A 7 -11.53 44.96 34.72
C PHE A 7 -10.51 44.67 33.62
N ASN A 8 -9.41 45.37 33.63
CA ASN A 8 -8.22 44.99 32.87
C ASN A 8 -7.51 43.87 33.62
N ASN A 9 -7.94 42.64 33.45
CA ASN A 9 -7.21 41.48 33.94
C ASN A 9 -6.09 41.17 32.97
N GLY A 10 -4.89 41.70 33.23
CA GLY A 10 -3.66 41.31 32.54
C GLY A 10 -3.23 39.92 33.00
N PHE A 11 -2.77 39.10 32.06
CA PHE A 11 -2.17 37.78 32.38
C PHE A 11 -0.91 37.96 33.26
N SER A 12 -0.80 37.14 34.30
CA SER A 12 0.39 37.10 35.12
C SER A 12 1.50 36.32 34.38
N LEU A 13 2.76 36.69 34.59
CA LEU A 13 3.93 36.05 33.99
C LEU A 13 3.95 34.53 34.33
N ILE A 14 3.56 34.18 35.56
CA ILE A 14 3.49 32.78 36.01
C ILE A 14 2.45 31.98 35.28
N GLU A 15 1.28 32.56 34.98
CA GLU A 15 0.21 31.92 34.23
C GLU A 15 0.64 31.61 32.80
N LEU A 16 1.40 32.53 32.16
CA LEU A 16 1.98 32.29 30.85
C LEU A 16 2.98 31.13 30.86
N VAL A 17 3.89 31.09 31.87
CA VAL A 17 4.88 30.00 31.98
C VAL A 17 4.21 28.63 32.18
N VAL A 18 3.18 28.58 33.04
CA VAL A 18 2.44 27.33 33.27
C VAL A 18 1.76 26.85 31.98
N VAL A 19 1.11 27.74 31.23
CA VAL A 19 0.43 27.37 29.97
C VAL A 19 1.44 26.88 28.93
N ILE A 20 2.57 27.55 28.75
CA ILE A 20 3.61 27.10 27.81
C ILE A 20 4.17 25.73 28.23
N SER A 21 4.37 25.49 29.52
CA SER A 21 4.87 24.22 30.02
C SER A 21 3.88 23.06 29.72
N ILE A 22 2.58 23.26 29.93
CA ILE A 22 1.54 22.28 29.62
C ILE A 22 1.50 22.00 28.10
N ILE A 23 1.53 23.04 27.29
CA ILE A 23 1.54 22.89 25.83
C ILE A 23 2.77 22.09 25.37
N ALA A 24 3.94 22.37 25.91
CA ALA A 24 5.19 21.67 25.56
C ALA A 24 5.10 20.17 25.88
N ILE A 25 4.57 19.80 27.05
CA ILE A 25 4.39 18.40 27.47
C ILE A 25 3.39 17.68 26.56
N VAL A 26 2.22 18.27 26.32
CA VAL A 26 1.16 17.68 25.49
C VAL A 26 1.64 17.51 24.02
N THR A 27 2.32 18.51 23.49
CA THR A 27 2.86 18.46 22.11
C THR A 27 3.93 17.38 21.99
N GLY A 28 4.85 17.29 22.95
CA GLY A 28 5.91 16.29 22.95
C GLY A 28 5.40 14.84 22.96
N ALA A 29 4.37 14.55 23.74
CA ALA A 29 3.75 13.23 23.78
C ALA A 29 2.99 12.88 22.48
N SER A 30 2.33 13.85 21.87
CA SER A 30 1.48 13.66 20.69
C SER A 30 2.26 13.28 19.42
N VAL A 31 3.50 13.77 19.27
CA VAL A 31 4.31 13.55 18.05
C VAL A 31 4.62 12.06 17.83
N ASN A 32 4.93 11.30 18.90
CA ASN A 32 5.27 9.89 18.76
C ASN A 32 4.06 9.04 18.36
N VAL A 33 2.90 9.31 18.95
CA VAL A 33 1.64 8.62 18.61
C VAL A 33 1.25 8.91 17.16
N TYR A 34 1.39 10.16 16.73
CA TYR A 34 1.10 10.56 15.36
C TYR A 34 1.99 9.85 14.33
N LYS A 35 3.31 9.79 14.58
CA LYS A 35 4.26 9.10 13.67
C LYS A 35 3.92 7.62 13.50
N ASN A 36 3.59 6.93 14.59
CA ASN A 36 3.22 5.51 14.53
C ASN A 36 1.94 5.31 13.72
N SER A 37 0.90 6.10 13.96
CA SER A 37 -0.34 6.04 13.21
C SER A 37 -0.16 6.31 11.71
N VAL A 38 0.70 7.27 11.35
CA VAL A 38 1.02 7.55 9.93
C VAL A 38 1.74 6.36 9.29
N ASN A 39 2.69 5.75 9.97
CA ASN A 39 3.44 4.61 9.44
C ASN A 39 2.56 3.36 9.26
N GLU A 40 1.61 3.10 10.16
CA GLU A 40 0.63 2.02 10.00
C GLU A 40 -0.29 2.26 8.79
N ARG A 41 -0.76 3.51 8.62
CA ARG A 41 -1.57 3.87 7.44
C ARG A 41 -0.81 3.69 6.14
N ARG A 42 0.48 4.03 6.11
CA ARG A 42 1.35 3.83 4.94
C ARG A 42 1.46 2.36 4.56
N LEU A 43 1.69 1.47 5.55
CA LEU A 43 1.70 0.02 5.32
C LEU A 43 0.36 -0.46 4.73
N THR A 44 -0.74 -0.07 5.37
CA THR A 44 -2.09 -0.43 4.91
C THR A 44 -2.38 0.08 3.49
N THR A 45 -1.91 1.28 3.14
CA THR A 45 -2.09 1.86 1.80
C THR A 45 -1.33 1.05 0.75
N ASP A 46 -0.06 0.73 0.99
CA ASP A 46 0.74 -0.05 0.05
C ASP A 46 0.19 -1.48 -0.10
N VAL A 47 -0.27 -2.11 1.00
CA VAL A 47 -0.91 -3.42 0.96
C VAL A 47 -2.19 -3.39 0.12
N LYS A 48 -3.04 -2.39 0.29
CA LYS A 48 -4.25 -2.21 -0.52
C LYS A 48 -3.92 -1.99 -1.99
N LEU A 49 -2.89 -1.20 -2.28
CA LEU A 49 -2.43 -0.97 -3.65
C LEU A 49 -2.01 -2.29 -4.30
N VAL A 50 -1.14 -3.06 -3.65
CA VAL A 50 -0.66 -4.36 -4.16
C VAL A 50 -1.83 -5.32 -4.37
N SER A 51 -2.72 -5.45 -3.39
CA SER A 51 -3.88 -6.33 -3.49
C SER A 51 -4.83 -5.92 -4.63
N SER A 52 -5.06 -4.62 -4.80
CA SER A 52 -5.92 -4.12 -5.88
C SER A 52 -5.33 -4.38 -7.26
N ILE A 53 -4.00 -4.24 -7.44
CA ILE A 53 -3.32 -4.54 -8.70
C ILE A 53 -3.46 -6.02 -9.05
N ILE A 54 -3.29 -6.91 -8.06
CA ILE A 54 -3.44 -8.35 -8.26
C ILE A 54 -4.87 -8.71 -8.66
N GLU A 55 -5.87 -8.20 -7.93
CA GLU A 55 -7.27 -8.46 -8.23
C GLU A 55 -7.70 -7.87 -9.58
N GLU A 56 -7.26 -6.66 -9.91
CA GLU A 56 -7.48 -6.06 -11.22
C GLU A 56 -6.91 -6.93 -12.34
N THR A 57 -5.68 -7.44 -12.16
CA THR A 57 -5.04 -8.31 -13.16
C THR A 57 -5.80 -9.61 -13.34
N LYS A 58 -6.27 -10.23 -12.23
CA LYS A 58 -7.14 -11.40 -12.29
C LYS A 58 -8.44 -11.12 -13.08
N GLN A 59 -9.07 -9.99 -12.81
CA GLN A 59 -10.31 -9.59 -13.49
C GLN A 59 -10.09 -9.33 -14.97
N LYS A 60 -9.01 -8.62 -15.34
CA LYS A 60 -8.63 -8.41 -16.74
C LYS A 60 -8.38 -9.72 -17.47
N ALA A 61 -7.69 -10.68 -16.83
CA ALA A 61 -7.47 -12.00 -17.39
C ALA A 61 -8.80 -12.75 -17.65
N ARG A 62 -9.73 -12.70 -16.70
CA ARG A 62 -11.06 -13.32 -16.83
C ARG A 62 -11.91 -12.67 -17.93
N ALA A 63 -11.89 -11.36 -18.00
CA ALA A 63 -12.65 -10.59 -18.98
C ALA A 63 -12.05 -10.65 -20.39
N ARG A 64 -10.82 -11.15 -20.54
CA ARG A 64 -10.03 -11.02 -21.77
C ARG A 64 -9.95 -9.56 -22.24
N ASP A 65 -9.80 -8.67 -21.28
CA ASP A 65 -9.76 -7.23 -21.52
C ASP A 65 -8.43 -6.88 -22.16
N VAL A 66 -8.43 -6.83 -23.48
CA VAL A 66 -7.27 -6.40 -24.27
C VAL A 66 -7.46 -4.92 -24.59
N SER A 67 -6.45 -4.13 -24.30
CA SER A 67 -6.50 -2.71 -24.65
C SER A 67 -6.86 -2.52 -26.14
N PRO A 68 -7.83 -1.65 -26.46
CA PRO A 68 -8.33 -1.47 -27.85
C PRO A 68 -7.27 -1.03 -28.84
N ASP A 69 -6.14 -0.51 -28.36
CA ASP A 69 -5.02 -0.04 -29.20
C ASP A 69 -4.08 -1.17 -29.65
N THR A 70 -4.31 -2.40 -29.20
CA THR A 70 -3.46 -3.52 -29.56
C THR A 70 -4.14 -4.40 -30.60
N ASN A 71 -3.48 -4.61 -31.77
CA ASN A 71 -3.91 -5.60 -32.78
C ASN A 71 -3.67 -7.03 -32.27
N CYS A 72 -4.21 -7.33 -31.08
CA CYS A 72 -4.07 -8.63 -30.45
C CYS A 72 -5.09 -9.61 -31.04
N THR A 73 -4.62 -10.61 -31.79
CA THR A 73 -5.48 -11.63 -32.37
C THR A 73 -5.62 -12.86 -31.46
N ASN A 74 -4.57 -13.18 -30.70
CA ASN A 74 -4.57 -14.33 -29.79
C ASN A 74 -4.05 -13.92 -28.40
N PHE A 75 -4.98 -13.45 -27.56
CA PHE A 75 -4.68 -13.14 -26.16
C PHE A 75 -4.45 -14.43 -25.35
N GLN A 76 -3.37 -14.49 -24.60
CA GLN A 76 -2.95 -15.66 -23.84
C GLN A 76 -3.10 -15.48 -22.32
N SER A 77 -2.51 -14.44 -21.77
CA SER A 77 -2.47 -14.25 -20.31
C SER A 77 -2.14 -12.81 -19.92
N TYR A 78 -2.37 -12.51 -18.65
CA TYR A 78 -1.79 -11.36 -17.97
C TYR A 78 -0.66 -11.82 -17.06
N ASN A 79 0.39 -11.02 -16.98
CA ASN A 79 1.54 -11.27 -16.13
C ASN A 79 1.78 -10.09 -15.18
N LEU A 80 2.08 -10.40 -13.92
CA LEU A 80 2.60 -9.43 -12.96
C LEU A 80 4.05 -9.78 -12.65
N ILE A 81 4.96 -8.83 -12.84
CA ILE A 81 6.35 -8.95 -12.43
C ILE A 81 6.54 -8.10 -11.19
N ILE A 82 6.88 -8.72 -10.08
CA ILE A 82 7.14 -8.05 -8.80
C ILE A 82 8.65 -8.05 -8.59
N ASN A 83 9.24 -6.85 -8.57
CA ASN A 83 10.66 -6.65 -8.31
C ASN A 83 10.85 -6.03 -6.92
N PRO A 84 11.32 -6.81 -5.93
CA PRO A 84 11.50 -6.32 -4.57
C PRO A 84 12.64 -5.31 -4.44
N THR A 85 13.66 -5.37 -5.30
CA THR A 85 14.81 -4.46 -5.25
C THR A 85 14.45 -3.06 -5.68
N THR A 86 13.72 -2.93 -6.79
CA THR A 86 13.25 -1.64 -7.30
C THR A 86 11.92 -1.22 -6.67
N LYS A 87 11.27 -2.11 -5.93
CA LYS A 87 9.92 -1.94 -5.36
C LYS A 87 8.86 -1.64 -6.41
N THR A 88 8.99 -2.25 -7.58
CA THR A 88 8.06 -2.06 -8.70
C THR A 88 7.21 -3.29 -8.93
N ILE A 89 5.99 -3.06 -9.39
CA ILE A 89 5.09 -4.07 -9.90
C ILE A 89 4.74 -3.69 -11.32
N SER A 90 5.17 -4.51 -12.29
CA SER A 90 4.88 -4.28 -13.69
C SER A 90 3.75 -5.22 -14.14
N GLN A 91 2.70 -4.65 -14.71
CA GLN A 91 1.57 -5.38 -15.29
C GLN A 91 1.79 -5.51 -16.81
N LEU A 92 1.80 -6.74 -17.29
CA LEU A 92 2.01 -7.05 -18.68
C LEU A 92 0.89 -7.94 -19.20
N PHE A 93 0.64 -7.91 -20.50
CA PHE A 93 -0.18 -8.93 -21.16
C PHE A 93 0.63 -9.63 -22.24
N LEU A 94 0.29 -10.89 -22.47
CA LEU A 94 0.89 -11.74 -23.50
C LEU A 94 -0.10 -11.93 -24.64
N CYS A 95 0.30 -11.48 -25.82
CA CYS A 95 -0.48 -11.58 -27.03
C CYS A 95 0.38 -11.99 -28.21
N ASP A 96 -0.09 -12.99 -28.98
CA ASP A 96 0.63 -13.50 -30.17
C ASP A 96 2.09 -13.88 -29.87
N GLY A 97 2.36 -14.34 -28.62
CA GLY A 97 3.71 -14.67 -28.15
C GLY A 97 4.56 -13.47 -27.72
N ASN A 98 4.07 -12.24 -27.82
CA ASN A 98 4.78 -11.03 -27.42
C ASN A 98 4.22 -10.49 -26.11
N SER A 99 5.13 -10.08 -25.22
CA SER A 99 4.79 -9.46 -23.93
C SER A 99 4.83 -7.93 -24.07
N GLN A 100 3.76 -7.27 -23.60
CA GLN A 100 3.68 -5.80 -23.58
C GLN A 100 3.35 -5.31 -22.17
N THR A 101 4.10 -4.31 -21.71
CA THR A 101 3.85 -3.66 -20.42
C THR A 101 2.69 -2.67 -20.57
N ILE A 102 1.69 -2.80 -19.69
CA ILE A 102 0.52 -1.93 -19.65
C ILE A 102 0.67 -0.84 -18.60
N ALA A 103 1.17 -1.24 -17.43
CA ALA A 103 1.31 -0.34 -16.30
C ALA A 103 2.49 -0.76 -15.42
N GLU A 104 3.07 0.23 -14.77
CA GLU A 104 4.11 0.04 -13.76
C GLU A 104 3.74 0.83 -12.52
N TYR A 105 3.80 0.19 -11.38
CA TYR A 105 3.42 0.74 -10.08
C TYR A 105 4.63 0.74 -9.16
N GLN A 106 4.86 1.86 -8.47
CA GLN A 106 5.94 2.02 -7.50
C GLN A 106 5.37 1.93 -6.08
N ILE A 107 6.00 1.13 -5.22
CA ILE A 107 5.70 1.07 -3.79
C ILE A 107 6.66 1.99 -3.06
N GLU A 108 6.13 2.98 -2.33
CA GLU A 108 6.96 4.04 -1.76
C GLU A 108 7.33 3.78 -0.29
N ASN A 109 6.37 3.35 0.52
CA ASN A 109 6.48 3.42 1.99
C ASN A 109 6.93 2.11 2.64
N THR A 110 6.87 1.01 1.91
CA THR A 110 7.21 -0.33 2.41
C THR A 110 8.28 -0.99 1.55
N VAL A 111 8.74 -2.14 2.01
CA VAL A 111 9.63 -3.02 1.24
C VAL A 111 9.02 -4.41 1.20
N PHE A 112 9.36 -5.17 0.16
CA PHE A 112 9.04 -6.59 0.13
C PHE A 112 10.05 -7.33 1.02
N GLU A 113 9.58 -7.99 2.07
CA GLU A 113 10.35 -8.94 2.86
C GLU A 113 10.38 -10.29 2.15
N GLN A 114 9.26 -10.63 1.50
CA GLN A 114 9.11 -11.72 0.56
C GLN A 114 8.27 -11.26 -0.65
N PRO A 115 8.65 -11.63 -1.87
CA PRO A 115 9.82 -12.41 -2.26
C PRO A 115 11.13 -11.61 -2.14
N THR A 116 12.26 -12.30 -1.97
CA THR A 116 13.60 -11.68 -1.95
C THR A 116 14.20 -11.48 -3.35
N SER A 117 13.61 -12.15 -4.35
CA SER A 117 13.99 -12.06 -5.76
C SER A 117 12.78 -11.67 -6.61
N THR A 118 13.03 -11.21 -7.82
CA THR A 118 11.96 -10.93 -8.77
C THR A 118 11.14 -12.18 -9.07
N ILE A 119 9.81 -12.05 -8.93
CA ILE A 119 8.87 -13.12 -9.27
C ILE A 119 7.90 -12.66 -10.35
N GLY A 120 7.44 -13.63 -11.16
CA GLY A 120 6.40 -13.44 -12.16
C GLY A 120 5.17 -14.27 -11.79
N LEU A 121 3.99 -13.65 -11.82
CA LEU A 121 2.70 -14.28 -11.67
C LEU A 121 1.97 -14.24 -13.00
N THR A 122 1.65 -15.41 -13.57
CA THR A 122 0.92 -15.51 -14.82
C THR A 122 -0.53 -15.90 -14.56
N PHE A 123 -1.46 -15.02 -14.94
CA PHE A 123 -2.91 -15.23 -14.83
C PHE A 123 -3.48 -15.66 -16.18
N ILE A 124 -4.00 -16.90 -16.24
CA ILE A 124 -4.48 -17.52 -17.47
C ILE A 124 -5.90 -17.03 -17.79
N SER A 125 -6.14 -16.74 -19.05
CA SER A 125 -7.49 -16.45 -19.54
C SER A 125 -8.20 -17.76 -19.95
N PRO A 126 -9.51 -17.91 -19.73
CA PRO A 126 -10.47 -16.97 -19.11
C PRO A 126 -10.66 -17.19 -17.60
N THR A 127 -9.92 -18.08 -16.97
CA THR A 127 -10.16 -18.46 -15.57
C THR A 127 -9.65 -17.42 -14.57
N GLY A 128 -8.58 -16.70 -14.94
CA GLY A 128 -7.89 -15.79 -14.04
C GLY A 128 -7.08 -16.54 -12.96
N GLU A 129 -6.88 -17.84 -13.13
CA GLU A 129 -6.02 -18.67 -12.28
C GLU A 129 -4.56 -18.36 -12.57
N HIS A 130 -3.71 -18.42 -11.56
CA HIS A 130 -2.28 -18.31 -11.78
C HIS A 130 -1.59 -19.69 -11.85
N THR A 131 -0.51 -19.77 -12.62
CA THR A 131 0.23 -21.02 -12.85
C THR A 131 1.25 -21.34 -11.76
N SER A 132 1.58 -20.36 -10.93
CA SER A 132 2.58 -20.51 -9.85
C SER A 132 1.97 -21.19 -8.63
N PRO A 133 2.75 -21.93 -7.81
CA PRO A 133 2.29 -22.33 -6.48
C PRO A 133 1.88 -21.07 -5.71
N GLU A 134 0.89 -21.18 -4.81
CA GLU A 134 0.28 -20.05 -4.10
C GLU A 134 1.35 -19.12 -3.49
N PRO A 135 1.66 -18.00 -4.12
CA PRO A 135 2.71 -17.11 -3.64
C PRO A 135 2.20 -16.29 -2.47
N THR A 136 3.01 -16.16 -1.47
CA THR A 136 2.79 -15.24 -0.35
C THR A 136 3.73 -14.06 -0.51
N LEU A 137 3.19 -12.87 -0.54
CA LEU A 137 3.95 -11.62 -0.49
C LEU A 137 3.94 -11.11 0.94
N ILE A 138 5.09 -10.68 1.45
CA ILE A 138 5.19 -10.04 2.76
C ILE A 138 5.73 -8.63 2.57
N LEU A 139 4.92 -7.65 2.92
CA LEU A 139 5.31 -6.24 2.94
C LEU A 139 5.67 -5.83 4.36
N LYS A 140 6.79 -5.11 4.51
CA LYS A 140 7.33 -4.64 5.77
C LYS A 140 7.43 -3.13 5.81
N ASN A 141 6.97 -2.54 6.89
CA ASN A 141 7.27 -1.15 7.19
C ASN A 141 8.58 -1.04 7.97
N LEU A 142 9.54 -0.31 7.42
CA LEU A 142 10.88 -0.18 8.02
C LEU A 142 10.89 0.58 9.35
N SER A 143 9.92 1.47 9.56
CA SER A 143 9.86 2.31 10.78
C SER A 143 9.23 1.57 11.95
N THR A 144 8.14 0.84 11.72
CA THR A 144 7.39 0.12 12.77
C THR A 144 7.82 -1.33 12.91
N LYS A 145 8.56 -1.87 11.93
CA LYS A 145 8.92 -3.29 11.81
C LYS A 145 7.69 -4.21 11.81
N MET A 146 6.54 -3.68 11.40
CA MET A 146 5.33 -4.46 11.20
C MET A 146 5.29 -5.01 9.78
N CYS A 147 4.81 -6.24 9.66
CA CYS A 147 4.61 -6.94 8.40
C CYS A 147 3.14 -7.24 8.16
N VAL A 148 2.77 -7.35 6.89
CA VAL A 148 1.48 -7.88 6.44
C VAL A 148 1.74 -8.90 5.35
N SER A 149 1.11 -10.06 5.43
CA SER A 149 1.14 -11.06 4.37
C SER A 149 -0.05 -10.90 3.43
N ILE A 150 0.22 -11.10 2.15
CA ILE A 150 -0.75 -11.13 1.07
C ILE A 150 -0.64 -12.52 0.42
N GLU A 151 -1.64 -13.35 0.63
CA GLU A 151 -1.73 -14.66 0.00
C GLU A 151 -2.54 -14.54 -1.28
N ILE A 152 -2.05 -15.16 -2.34
CA ILE A 152 -2.67 -15.11 -3.67
C ILE A 152 -3.18 -16.51 -4.02
N PRO A 153 -4.41 -16.86 -3.61
CA PRO A 153 -4.98 -18.16 -3.95
C PRO A 153 -5.27 -18.25 -5.44
N GLN A 154 -5.26 -19.46 -6.00
CA GLN A 154 -5.49 -19.68 -7.43
C GLN A 154 -6.87 -19.18 -7.88
N ILE A 155 -7.91 -19.51 -7.15
CA ILE A 155 -9.31 -19.27 -7.57
C ILE A 155 -9.98 -18.16 -6.77
N GLN A 156 -9.62 -18.00 -5.49
CA GLN A 156 -10.26 -17.07 -4.56
C GLN A 156 -9.70 -15.65 -4.69
N THR A 157 -10.34 -14.72 -3.99
CA THR A 157 -9.82 -13.37 -3.81
C THR A 157 -8.54 -13.39 -2.98
N VAL A 158 -7.72 -12.36 -3.15
CA VAL A 158 -6.50 -12.15 -2.38
C VAL A 158 -6.84 -12.08 -0.88
N ILE A 159 -6.07 -12.80 -0.07
CA ILE A 159 -6.22 -12.82 1.39
C ILE A 159 -5.13 -11.95 2.00
N VAL A 160 -5.53 -10.99 2.80
CA VAL A 160 -4.62 -10.08 3.51
C VAL A 160 -4.68 -10.39 5.01
N SER A 161 -3.54 -10.65 5.63
CA SER A 161 -3.47 -10.87 7.07
C SER A 161 -3.60 -9.58 7.88
N ASP A 162 -3.91 -9.71 9.17
CA ASP A 162 -3.68 -8.62 10.11
C ASP A 162 -2.16 -8.32 10.24
N PRO A 163 -1.79 -7.09 10.60
CA PRO A 163 -0.40 -6.74 10.83
C PRO A 163 0.24 -7.57 11.95
N PHE A 164 1.44 -8.06 11.74
CA PHE A 164 2.21 -8.84 12.70
C PHE A 164 3.66 -8.33 12.81
N SER A 165 4.37 -8.74 13.86
CA SER A 165 5.80 -8.41 14.00
C SER A 165 6.61 -9.28 13.05
N CYS A 166 7.48 -8.65 12.25
CA CYS A 166 8.35 -9.38 11.31
C CYS A 166 9.43 -10.20 12.06
#